data_853d1d53de83ee010050e4aa93459f12
#
_entry.id   853d1d53de83ee010050e4aa93459f12
#
_cell.length_a   1.000
_cell.length_b   1.000
_cell.length_c   1.000
_cell.angle_alpha   90.00
_cell.angle_beta   90.00
_cell.angle_gamma   90.00
#
_symmetry.space_group_name_H-M   'P 1'
#
loop_
_entity.id
_entity.type
_entity.pdbx_description
1 polymer ?
#
loop_
_entity_poly.entity_id
_entity_poly.type
_entity_poly.pdbx_seq_one_letter_code
_entity_poly.pdbx_strand_id
1 'polypeptide(L)' 'MLHPRTIREAAAWFKAQDPGTALTETAIRRLVRTGEVPSIRVGRKYLVNLEALESYLAGTIGTRSA' A
#
# COMPACT_ATOMS: atom_id res chain seq x y z
N MET A 1 12.80 -6.86 7.98
CA MET A 1 11.70 -7.78 8.32
C MET A 1 10.37 -7.17 7.93
N LEU A 2 9.48 -7.95 7.38
CA LEU A 2 8.19 -7.48 6.93
C LEU A 2 7.21 -7.43 8.08
N HIS A 3 6.51 -6.31 8.20
CA HIS A 3 5.49 -6.15 9.22
C HIS A 3 4.17 -5.87 8.53
N PRO A 4 3.26 -6.85 8.49
CA PRO A 4 1.94 -6.59 7.92
C PRO A 4 1.22 -5.54 8.75
N ARG A 5 0.57 -4.64 8.03
CA ARG A 5 -0.18 -3.54 8.65
C ARG A 5 -1.59 -3.51 8.08
N THR A 6 -2.52 -3.02 8.87
CA THR A 6 -3.85 -2.81 8.34
C THR A 6 -3.79 -1.72 7.27
N ILE A 7 -4.80 -1.66 6.41
CA ILE A 7 -4.86 -0.63 5.37
C ILE A 7 -4.77 0.76 6.00
N ARG A 8 -5.46 0.94 7.11
CA ARG A 8 -5.46 2.23 7.80
C ARG A 8 -4.08 2.59 8.32
N GLU A 9 -3.40 1.62 8.91
CA GLU A 9 -2.05 1.84 9.43
C GLU A 9 -1.06 2.13 8.31
N ALA A 10 -1.20 1.40 7.22
CA ALA A 10 -0.33 1.60 6.06
C ALA A 10 -0.50 3.01 5.49
N ALA A 11 -1.75 3.44 5.35
CA ALA A 11 -2.04 4.77 4.84
C ALA A 11 -1.45 5.84 5.77
N ALA A 12 -1.56 5.65 7.07
CA ALA A 12 -1.02 6.60 8.03
C ALA A 12 0.51 6.65 7.94
N TRP A 13 1.13 5.50 7.75
CA TRP A 13 2.58 5.44 7.63
C TRP A 13 3.06 6.22 6.40
N PHE A 14 2.43 6.00 5.25
CA PHE A 14 2.82 6.71 4.04
C PHE A 14 2.56 8.20 4.16
N LYS A 15 1.47 8.58 4.79
CA LYS A 15 1.16 9.98 4.97
C LYS A 15 2.19 10.66 5.87
N ALA A 16 2.71 9.96 6.86
CA ALA A 16 3.75 10.49 7.73
C ALA A 16 5.05 10.71 6.96
N GLN A 17 5.34 9.83 6.00
CA GLN A 17 6.54 9.97 5.18
C GLN A 17 6.38 11.08 4.14
N ASP A 18 5.19 11.20 3.59
CA ASP A 18 4.91 12.16 2.52
C ASP A 18 3.45 12.59 2.61
N PRO A 19 3.19 13.79 3.18
CA PRO A 19 1.81 14.24 3.33
C PRO A 19 1.03 14.34 2.02
N GLY A 20 1.73 14.43 0.89
CA GLY A 20 1.10 14.47 -0.42
C GLY A 20 1.01 13.12 -1.10
N THR A 21 1.21 12.04 -0.36
CA THR A 21 1.24 10.71 -0.96
C THR A 21 -0.06 10.36 -1.67
N ALA A 22 0.07 9.63 -2.78
CA ALA A 22 -1.08 9.10 -3.50
C ALA A 22 -1.62 7.84 -2.83
N LEU A 23 -0.88 7.27 -1.88
CA LEU A 23 -1.28 6.04 -1.19
C LEU A 23 -2.19 6.34 0.00
N THR A 24 -3.39 6.80 -0.32
CA THR A 24 -4.40 7.03 0.71
C THR A 24 -5.05 5.71 1.08
N GLU A 25 -5.81 5.73 2.16
CA GLU A 25 -6.52 4.53 2.59
C GLU A 25 -7.41 3.97 1.48
N THR A 26 -8.12 4.86 0.79
CA THR A 26 -8.98 4.47 -0.32
C THR A 26 -8.17 3.84 -1.45
N ALA A 27 -7.03 4.45 -1.80
CA ALA A 27 -6.20 3.95 -2.87
C ALA A 27 -5.63 2.56 -2.53
N ILE A 28 -5.15 2.40 -1.31
CA ILE A 28 -4.60 1.11 -0.87
C ILE A 28 -5.69 0.04 -0.88
N ARG A 29 -6.87 0.38 -0.42
CA ARG A 29 -7.98 -0.56 -0.42
C ARG A 29 -8.32 -1.02 -1.83
N ARG A 30 -8.26 -0.11 -2.79
CA ARG A 30 -8.51 -0.45 -4.19
C ARG A 30 -7.43 -1.40 -4.72
N LEU A 31 -6.16 -1.13 -4.42
CA LEU A 31 -5.07 -1.99 -4.86
C LEU A 31 -5.20 -3.40 -4.31
N VAL A 32 -5.64 -3.51 -3.05
CA VAL A 32 -5.88 -4.81 -2.43
C VAL A 32 -7.04 -5.51 -3.11
N ARG A 33 -8.11 -4.78 -3.38
CA ARG A 33 -9.31 -5.35 -3.98
C ARG A 33 -9.05 -5.87 -5.39
N THR A 34 -8.25 -5.14 -6.15
CA THR A 34 -7.96 -5.51 -7.53
C THR A 34 -6.83 -6.54 -7.63
N GLY A 35 -6.17 -6.83 -6.51
CA GLY A 35 -5.10 -7.80 -6.49
C GLY A 35 -3.76 -7.28 -6.99
N GLU A 36 -3.63 -5.99 -7.17
CA GLU A 36 -2.38 -5.41 -7.63
C GLU A 36 -1.31 -5.41 -6.55
N VAL A 37 -1.73 -5.47 -5.29
CA VAL A 37 -0.81 -5.53 -4.16
C VAL A 37 -1.20 -6.75 -3.32
N PRO A 38 -0.24 -7.60 -2.96
CA PRO A 38 -0.54 -8.76 -2.14
C PRO A 38 -1.02 -8.34 -0.77
N SER A 39 -1.98 -9.06 -0.24
CA SER A 39 -2.54 -8.80 1.07
C SER A 39 -2.95 -10.11 1.72
N ILE A 40 -3.12 -10.04 3.03
CA ILE A 40 -3.59 -11.18 3.80
C ILE A 40 -4.87 -10.74 4.51
N ARG A 41 -5.91 -11.55 4.40
CA ARG A 41 -7.15 -11.24 5.09
C ARG A 41 -7.19 -11.99 6.42
N VAL A 42 -7.39 -11.24 7.48
CA VAL A 42 -7.51 -11.82 8.83
C VAL A 42 -8.83 -11.32 9.40
N GLY A 43 -9.81 -12.23 9.47
CA GLY A 43 -11.14 -11.85 9.90
C GLY A 43 -11.72 -10.83 8.94
N ARG A 44 -12.03 -9.65 9.43
CA ARG A 44 -12.61 -8.58 8.61
C ARG A 44 -11.57 -7.57 8.15
N LYS A 45 -10.30 -7.80 8.50
CA LYS A 45 -9.25 -6.85 8.18
C LYS A 45 -8.35 -7.40 7.10
N TYR A 46 -7.84 -6.49 6.30
CA TYR A 46 -6.79 -6.80 5.34
C TYR A 46 -5.47 -6.30 5.88
N LEU A 47 -4.45 -7.13 5.78
CA LEU A 47 -3.11 -6.74 6.16
C LEU A 47 -2.28 -6.59 4.90
N VAL A 48 -1.58 -5.49 4.80
CA VAL A 48 -0.75 -5.21 3.62
C VAL A 48 0.70 -5.07 4.06
N ASN A 49 1.59 -5.31 3.13
CA ASN A 49 3.02 -5.19 3.35
C ASN A 49 3.48 -3.83 2.86
N LEU A 50 4.08 -3.04 3.76
CA LEU A 50 4.55 -1.71 3.39
C LEU A 50 5.58 -1.75 2.27
N GLU A 51 6.46 -2.75 2.29
CA GLU A 51 7.45 -2.89 1.24
C GLU A 51 6.80 -3.14 -0.11
N ALA A 52 5.76 -3.94 -0.13
CA ALA A 52 5.06 -4.22 -1.39
C ALA A 52 4.42 -2.96 -1.93
N LEU A 53 3.87 -2.13 -1.07
CA LEU A 53 3.28 -0.87 -1.49
C LEU A 53 4.34 0.09 -2.02
N GLU A 54 5.47 0.15 -1.34
CA GLU A 54 6.57 1.00 -1.80
C GLU A 54 7.08 0.53 -3.17
N SER A 55 7.23 -0.77 -3.32
CA SER A 55 7.70 -1.33 -4.59
C SER A 55 6.71 -1.06 -5.71
N TYR A 56 5.43 -1.20 -5.42
CA TYR A 56 4.40 -0.92 -6.41
C TYR A 56 4.49 0.53 -6.87
N LEU A 57 4.59 1.45 -5.93
CA LEU A 57 4.66 2.87 -6.24
C LEU A 57 5.90 3.20 -7.05
N ALA A 58 7.04 2.68 -6.63
CA ALA A 58 8.30 2.92 -7.32
C ALA A 58 8.28 2.33 -8.72
N GLY A 59 7.74 1.12 -8.86
CA GLY A 59 7.65 0.47 -10.16
C GLY A 59 6.73 1.22 -11.10
N THR A 60 5.61 1.71 -10.60
CA THR A 60 4.68 2.47 -11.41
C THR A 60 5.32 3.75 -11.91
N ILE A 61 5.98 4.46 -11.03
CA ILE A 61 6.64 5.72 -11.39
C ILE A 61 7.80 5.46 -12.34
N GLY A 62 8.62 4.47 -12.03
CA GLY A 62 9.77 4.14 -12.85
C GLY A 62 9.38 3.68 -14.23
N THR A 63 8.34 2.87 -14.32
CA THR A 63 7.85 2.36 -15.59
C THR A 63 7.36 3.49 -16.49
N ARG A 64 6.70 4.46 -15.90
CA ARG A 64 6.13 5.54 -16.66
C ARG A 64 7.18 6.49 -17.22
N SER A 65 8.33 6.51 -16.62
CA SER A 65 9.39 7.40 -17.10
C SER A 65 10.11 6.88 -18.33
N ALA A 66 9.86 5.66 -18.68
CA ALA A 66 10.50 5.04 -19.83
C ALA A 66 9.91 5.53 -21.15
#